data_e86c87516a525a34f3ba13d1e2d57691
#
_entry.id   e86c87516a525a34f3ba13d1e2d57691
#
_cell.length_a   1.000
_cell.length_b   1.000
_cell.length_c   1.000
_cell.angle_alpha   90.00
_cell.angle_beta   90.00
_cell.angle_gamma   90.00
#
_symmetry.space_group_name_H-M   'P 1'
#
loop_
_entity.id
_entity.type
_entity.pdbx_description
1 polymer ?
#
loop_
_entity_poly.entity_id
_entity_poly.type
_entity_poly.pdbx_seq_one_letter_code
_entity_poly.pdbx_strand_id
1 'polypeptide(L)'
;MDPVIVVGAGPVGLTLALALARQDVPCVVLDEGPGKDEPRPARTVVLREDTAALMERLTGLSLDHAGFRWAGWRSMRRKQVTNEVAFEDAEAAPLHIAQHVLTGALRAALENERLVRIAVDSRLDTMEQERSGVTAHTRGASGTWWRGSYLVGCDGPRSTVRKLQDIRFPGRTAVERHAVAALRTELPWQDEALLHRSPPWRTSGPFAGEITARPLPDEVWRLDWLLPPGKDLVTPEMLLTRIRETLAGWNGGTVPPYELLDTGVHTVHHRLARRWRAGRVFLAGDAAHLLGALGTHGLDEGLRDADNLAWKLALAWHHGPHEALLDSYQTERRALVASRLRAADQALPLLRGGGGLRTYVPGSSRSLDTLLMDGHLGRGALGAPGTYADSPLAPGRLEGEAPVATAPGATVTDVIVTAEDGTFVRLRDRLGRGALLVVLIAPGTGVWERRHWVSAGIMPRLAAAVSALPHRAELLVAESYPGAAAHTVLLVRPDGHLVTALSGVRPADMYAAAETALGGPVTGTTSEAGADAESGAREDAGAGSR
;
A
#
# COMPACT_ATOMS: atom_id res chain seq x y z
N MET A 1 -16.58 -20.44 -7.99
CA MET A 1 -15.95 -19.55 -9.01
C MET A 1 -14.50 -19.98 -9.22
N ASP A 2 -13.93 -19.66 -10.41
CA ASP A 2 -12.52 -19.91 -10.70
C ASP A 2 -11.61 -19.04 -9.82
N PRO A 3 -10.37 -19.45 -9.53
CA PRO A 3 -9.43 -18.68 -8.70
C PRO A 3 -9.08 -17.33 -9.33
N VAL A 4 -8.49 -16.43 -8.54
CA VAL A 4 -7.83 -15.22 -9.06
C VAL A 4 -6.42 -15.59 -9.54
N ILE A 5 -6.06 -15.20 -10.76
CA ILE A 5 -4.70 -15.36 -11.30
C ILE A 5 -3.88 -14.13 -10.96
N VAL A 6 -2.73 -14.32 -10.29
CA VAL A 6 -1.74 -13.29 -10.01
C VAL A 6 -0.49 -13.59 -10.83
N VAL A 7 -0.02 -12.66 -11.64
CA VAL A 7 1.19 -12.84 -12.46
C VAL A 7 2.35 -12.10 -11.82
N GLY A 8 3.36 -12.84 -11.37
CA GLY A 8 4.54 -12.38 -10.65
C GLY A 8 4.51 -12.70 -9.15
N ALA A 9 5.48 -13.49 -8.66
CA ALA A 9 5.68 -13.83 -7.26
C ALA A 9 6.69 -12.89 -6.56
N GLY A 10 6.72 -11.63 -6.97
CA GLY A 10 7.39 -10.57 -6.21
C GLY A 10 6.58 -10.15 -4.97
N PRO A 11 7.10 -9.24 -4.12
CA PRO A 11 6.43 -8.85 -2.87
C PRO A 11 4.98 -8.41 -3.06
N VAL A 12 4.66 -7.65 -4.10
CA VAL A 12 3.29 -7.17 -4.38
C VAL A 12 2.34 -8.31 -4.72
N GLY A 13 2.77 -9.23 -5.60
CA GLY A 13 1.94 -10.37 -5.98
C GLY A 13 1.70 -11.36 -4.85
N LEU A 14 2.74 -11.65 -4.05
CA LEU A 14 2.61 -12.51 -2.87
C LEU A 14 1.73 -11.88 -1.79
N THR A 15 1.85 -10.56 -1.57
CA THR A 15 0.96 -9.81 -0.66
C THR A 15 -0.49 -9.89 -1.11
N LEU A 16 -0.76 -9.67 -2.41
CA LEU A 16 -2.10 -9.78 -2.95
C LEU A 16 -2.67 -11.19 -2.78
N ALA A 17 -1.89 -12.22 -3.11
CA ALA A 17 -2.32 -13.61 -2.99
C ALA A 17 -2.66 -13.98 -1.53
N LEU A 18 -1.80 -13.56 -0.59
CA LEU A 18 -2.04 -13.81 0.83
C LEU A 18 -3.25 -13.02 1.36
N ALA A 19 -3.41 -11.76 0.95
CA ALA A 19 -4.55 -10.94 1.33
C ALA A 19 -5.88 -11.48 0.78
N LEU A 20 -5.89 -12.06 -0.42
CA LEU A 20 -7.05 -12.73 -0.99
C LEU A 20 -7.37 -14.03 -0.23
N ALA A 21 -6.35 -14.84 0.08
CA ALA A 21 -6.53 -16.08 0.84
C ALA A 21 -7.10 -15.82 2.24
N ARG A 22 -6.66 -14.74 2.92
CA ARG A 22 -7.23 -14.30 4.21
C ARG A 22 -8.71 -13.88 4.12
N GLN A 23 -9.24 -13.74 2.90
CA GLN A 23 -10.63 -13.42 2.61
C GLN A 23 -11.33 -14.58 1.86
N ASP A 24 -10.82 -15.81 2.03
CA ASP A 24 -11.38 -17.06 1.47
C ASP A 24 -11.47 -17.08 -0.07
N VAL A 25 -10.57 -16.38 -0.76
CA VAL A 25 -10.48 -16.35 -2.23
C VAL A 25 -9.30 -17.18 -2.71
N PRO A 26 -9.52 -18.24 -3.50
CA PRO A 26 -8.44 -19.05 -4.03
C PRO A 26 -7.63 -18.28 -5.09
N CYS A 27 -6.30 -18.46 -5.07
CA CYS A 27 -5.36 -17.82 -5.96
C CYS A 27 -4.41 -18.78 -6.65
N VAL A 28 -4.05 -18.46 -7.89
CA VAL A 28 -2.91 -19.05 -8.60
C VAL A 28 -1.90 -17.97 -8.91
N VAL A 29 -0.69 -18.08 -8.37
CA VAL A 29 0.41 -17.16 -8.64
C VAL A 29 1.30 -17.78 -9.72
N LEU A 30 1.44 -17.09 -10.86
CA LEU A 30 2.30 -17.50 -11.98
C LEU A 30 3.60 -16.71 -11.92
N ASP A 31 4.74 -17.38 -11.84
CA ASP A 31 6.05 -16.73 -11.77
C ASP A 31 7.01 -17.33 -12.79
N GLU A 32 7.76 -16.45 -13.49
CA GLU A 32 8.77 -16.89 -14.47
C GLU A 32 10.07 -17.40 -13.84
N GLY A 33 10.28 -17.12 -12.55
CA GLY A 33 11.45 -17.51 -11.80
C GLY A 33 11.35 -18.90 -11.17
N PRO A 34 12.48 -19.41 -10.64
CA PRO A 34 12.57 -20.77 -10.06
C PRO A 34 11.98 -20.87 -8.65
N GLY A 35 11.33 -19.81 -8.15
CA GLY A 35 10.71 -19.82 -6.83
C GLY A 35 11.66 -19.57 -5.64
N LYS A 36 12.91 -19.25 -5.89
CA LYS A 36 13.91 -18.89 -4.88
C LYS A 36 14.49 -17.52 -5.19
N ASP A 37 14.51 -16.64 -4.21
CA ASP A 37 15.14 -15.34 -4.33
C ASP A 37 16.62 -15.45 -3.89
N GLU A 38 17.53 -14.92 -4.71
CA GLU A 38 18.92 -14.77 -4.30
C GLU A 38 19.03 -13.66 -3.26
N PRO A 39 19.83 -13.82 -2.20
CA PRO A 39 20.10 -12.77 -1.23
C PRO A 39 20.73 -11.54 -1.90
N ARG A 40 20.06 -10.40 -1.82
CA ARG A 40 20.49 -9.10 -2.34
C ARG A 40 20.35 -8.03 -1.25
N PRO A 41 21.29 -7.98 -0.27
CA PRO A 41 21.19 -7.06 0.86
C PRO A 41 21.16 -5.57 0.46
N ALA A 42 21.73 -5.19 -0.68
CA ALA A 42 21.62 -3.83 -1.20
C ALA A 42 20.24 -3.50 -1.79
N ARG A 43 19.39 -4.51 -2.05
CA ARG A 43 18.02 -4.31 -2.53
C ARG A 43 17.06 -4.32 -1.35
N THR A 44 16.70 -3.13 -0.88
CA THR A 44 15.89 -2.94 0.32
C THR A 44 14.62 -2.15 0.03
N VAL A 45 13.71 -2.18 0.99
CA VAL A 45 12.52 -1.35 1.05
C VAL A 45 12.44 -0.69 2.43
N VAL A 46 11.89 0.52 2.46
CA VAL A 46 11.49 1.18 3.69
C VAL A 46 9.97 1.11 3.75
N LEU A 47 9.46 0.40 4.72
CA LEU A 47 8.03 0.29 4.98
C LEU A 47 7.62 1.38 5.97
N ARG A 48 6.54 2.06 5.67
CA ARG A 48 5.88 2.98 6.60
C ARG A 48 5.11 2.18 7.66
N GLU A 49 4.71 2.83 8.73
CA GLU A 49 3.98 2.20 9.83
C GLU A 49 2.80 1.34 9.35
N ASP A 50 1.93 1.89 8.51
CA ASP A 50 0.74 1.21 8.01
C ASP A 50 1.05 0.01 7.10
N THR A 51 2.09 0.09 6.25
CA THR A 51 2.51 -1.03 5.41
C THR A 51 3.30 -2.07 6.18
N ALA A 52 4.07 -1.69 7.20
CA ALA A 52 4.70 -2.64 8.12
C ALA A 52 3.62 -3.43 8.89
N ALA A 53 2.63 -2.74 9.47
CA ALA A 53 1.51 -3.37 10.15
C ALA A 53 0.68 -4.27 9.20
N LEU A 54 0.50 -3.88 7.94
CA LEU A 54 -0.13 -4.72 6.93
C LEU A 54 0.65 -6.02 6.72
N MET A 55 1.97 -5.95 6.58
CA MET A 55 2.81 -7.13 6.38
C MET A 55 2.80 -8.03 7.60
N GLU A 56 2.91 -7.48 8.80
CA GLU A 56 2.85 -8.25 10.06
C GLU A 56 1.49 -8.94 10.22
N ARG A 57 0.39 -8.24 9.95
CA ARG A 57 -0.96 -8.81 10.00
C ARG A 57 -1.15 -9.96 9.00
N LEU A 58 -0.65 -9.80 7.77
CA LEU A 58 -0.78 -10.82 6.73
C LEU A 58 0.09 -12.05 6.99
N THR A 59 1.34 -11.84 7.37
CA THR A 59 2.29 -12.92 7.62
C THR A 59 2.10 -13.61 8.96
N GLY A 60 1.49 -12.90 9.94
CA GLY A 60 1.40 -13.35 11.33
C GLY A 60 2.74 -13.30 12.08
N LEU A 61 3.75 -12.62 11.52
CA LEU A 61 5.10 -12.52 12.06
C LEU A 61 5.43 -11.05 12.37
N SER A 62 6.09 -10.79 13.51
CA SER A 62 6.73 -9.50 13.72
C SER A 62 7.92 -9.37 12.77
N LEU A 63 7.99 -8.25 12.07
CA LEU A 63 9.09 -7.94 11.17
C LEU A 63 10.27 -7.25 11.87
N ASP A 64 10.18 -6.96 13.16
CA ASP A 64 11.22 -6.24 13.92
C ASP A 64 12.55 -7.01 14.01
N HIS A 65 12.50 -8.34 13.93
CA HIS A 65 13.71 -9.17 13.89
C HIS A 65 14.27 -9.35 12.47
N ALA A 66 13.45 -9.11 11.45
CA ALA A 66 13.81 -9.31 10.05
C ALA A 66 14.26 -8.00 9.38
N GLY A 67 13.79 -6.88 9.89
CA GLY A 67 14.12 -5.53 9.47
C GLY A 67 14.70 -4.71 10.61
N PHE A 68 14.92 -3.43 10.37
CA PHE A 68 15.46 -2.49 11.33
C PHE A 68 14.58 -1.23 11.39
N ARG A 69 14.06 -0.91 12.57
CA ARG A 69 13.34 0.35 12.81
C ARG A 69 14.34 1.43 13.21
N TRP A 70 14.31 2.54 12.50
CA TRP A 70 15.24 3.63 12.77
C TRP A 70 14.93 4.31 14.12
N ALA A 71 15.95 4.55 14.92
CA ALA A 71 15.81 5.40 16.12
C ALA A 71 15.64 6.88 15.74
N GLY A 72 16.16 7.29 14.57
CA GLY A 72 16.06 8.65 14.10
C GLY A 72 16.40 8.80 12.62
N TRP A 73 16.16 10.02 12.15
CA TRP A 73 16.57 10.51 10.84
C TRP A 73 17.44 11.75 11.01
N ARG A 74 18.58 11.77 10.33
CA ARG A 74 19.52 12.88 10.32
C ARG A 74 19.76 13.39 8.90
N SER A 75 19.61 14.68 8.68
CA SER A 75 20.02 15.36 7.45
C SER A 75 21.24 16.21 7.70
N MET A 76 22.26 16.05 6.87
CA MET A 76 23.50 16.84 6.93
C MET A 76 23.75 17.54 5.61
N ARG A 77 24.29 18.75 5.68
CA ARG A 77 24.81 19.48 4.54
C ARG A 77 26.22 19.97 4.84
N ARG A 78 27.20 19.54 4.06
CA ARG A 78 28.63 19.71 4.35
C ARG A 78 28.97 19.11 5.71
N LYS A 79 29.28 19.94 6.72
CA LYS A 79 29.60 19.55 8.11
C LYS A 79 28.46 19.86 9.10
N GLN A 80 27.35 20.43 8.64
CA GLN A 80 26.27 20.90 9.50
C GLN A 80 25.08 19.96 9.46
N VAL A 81 24.51 19.64 10.61
CA VAL A 81 23.19 19.01 10.72
C VAL A 81 22.15 20.06 10.36
N THR A 82 21.33 19.78 9.36
CA THR A 82 20.25 20.69 8.88
C THR A 82 18.89 20.30 9.40
N ASN A 83 18.71 19.01 9.70
CA ASN A 83 17.47 18.50 10.27
C ASN A 83 17.76 17.19 11.03
N GLU A 84 17.02 16.98 12.11
CA GLU A 84 17.09 15.80 12.96
C GLU A 84 15.70 15.48 13.49
N VAL A 85 15.31 14.21 13.41
CA VAL A 85 14.04 13.70 13.91
C VAL A 85 14.32 12.44 14.69
N ALA A 86 13.94 12.41 15.96
CA ALA A 86 13.90 11.18 16.75
C ALA A 86 12.54 10.52 16.62
N PHE A 87 12.49 9.21 16.61
CA PHE A 87 11.27 8.43 16.66
C PHE A 87 11.09 7.92 18.09
N GLU A 88 10.23 8.60 18.86
CA GLU A 88 9.95 8.25 20.26
C GLU A 88 9.14 6.94 20.37
N ASP A 89 8.28 6.70 19.38
CA ASP A 89 7.50 5.48 19.24
C ASP A 89 8.15 4.57 18.19
N ALA A 90 8.63 3.41 18.64
CA ALA A 90 9.26 2.44 17.76
C ALA A 90 8.31 1.93 16.65
N GLU A 91 7.00 1.83 16.94
CA GLU A 91 6.03 1.38 15.94
C GLU A 91 5.82 2.41 14.83
N ALA A 92 5.88 3.72 15.16
CA ALA A 92 5.78 4.81 14.19
C ALA A 92 7.07 5.04 13.37
N ALA A 93 8.18 4.40 13.78
CA ALA A 93 9.44 4.47 13.05
C ALA A 93 9.37 3.68 11.72
N PRO A 94 9.96 4.21 10.63
CA PRO A 94 10.07 3.45 9.38
C PRO A 94 10.83 2.14 9.59
N LEU A 95 10.32 1.05 9.02
CA LEU A 95 10.98 -0.25 9.03
C LEU A 95 11.80 -0.44 7.75
N HIS A 96 13.11 -0.58 7.87
CA HIS A 96 14.00 -0.85 6.74
C HIS A 96 14.33 -2.34 6.69
N ILE A 97 14.02 -2.98 5.57
CA ILE A 97 14.16 -4.43 5.40
C ILE A 97 14.73 -4.77 4.01
N ALA A 98 15.55 -5.79 3.93
CA ALA A 98 15.98 -6.31 2.63
C ALA A 98 14.81 -6.97 1.91
N GLN A 99 14.65 -6.70 0.61
CA GLN A 99 13.50 -7.17 -0.15
C GLN A 99 13.39 -8.70 -0.17
N HIS A 100 14.51 -9.42 -0.28
CA HIS A 100 14.50 -10.88 -0.28
C HIS A 100 14.03 -11.46 1.07
N VAL A 101 14.32 -10.77 2.19
CA VAL A 101 13.84 -11.17 3.53
C VAL A 101 12.32 -10.99 3.62
N LEU A 102 11.80 -9.84 3.18
CA LEU A 102 10.36 -9.61 3.11
C LEU A 102 9.66 -10.64 2.21
N THR A 103 10.23 -10.92 1.04
CA THR A 103 9.67 -11.92 0.11
C THR A 103 9.71 -13.32 0.73
N GLY A 104 10.78 -13.64 1.46
CA GLY A 104 10.91 -14.90 2.20
C GLY A 104 9.83 -15.06 3.27
N ALA A 105 9.56 -14.02 4.05
CA ALA A 105 8.48 -14.03 5.06
C ALA A 105 7.09 -14.24 4.43
N LEU A 106 6.81 -13.58 3.29
CA LEU A 106 5.56 -13.78 2.54
C LEU A 106 5.44 -15.19 1.99
N ARG A 107 6.53 -15.77 1.45
CA ARG A 107 6.53 -17.17 0.96
C ARG A 107 6.30 -18.16 2.09
N ALA A 108 6.97 -17.97 3.23
CA ALA A 108 6.78 -18.84 4.41
C ALA A 108 5.33 -18.82 4.92
N ALA A 109 4.69 -17.62 4.93
CA ALA A 109 3.27 -17.52 5.28
C ALA A 109 2.36 -18.24 4.28
N LEU A 110 2.75 -18.27 2.99
CA LEU A 110 1.99 -18.93 1.93
C LEU A 110 2.21 -20.46 1.87
N GLU A 111 3.29 -21.00 2.42
CA GLU A 111 3.55 -22.46 2.45
C GLU A 111 2.43 -23.25 3.16
N ASN A 112 1.81 -22.66 4.17
CA ASN A 112 0.71 -23.25 4.93
C ASN A 112 -0.67 -22.85 4.43
N GLU A 113 -0.75 -22.03 3.36
CA GLU A 113 -2.00 -21.49 2.84
C GLU A 113 -2.58 -22.40 1.74
N ARG A 114 -3.69 -23.07 2.05
CA ARG A 114 -4.31 -24.06 1.13
C ARG A 114 -4.99 -23.42 -0.08
N LEU A 115 -5.35 -22.16 0.02
CA LEU A 115 -6.06 -21.43 -1.05
C LEU A 115 -5.10 -20.85 -2.09
N VAL A 116 -3.78 -20.90 -1.88
CA VAL A 116 -2.81 -20.34 -2.81
C VAL A 116 -1.92 -21.41 -3.41
N ARG A 117 -1.88 -21.44 -4.75
CA ARG A 117 -0.93 -22.25 -5.51
C ARG A 117 0.08 -21.34 -6.20
N ILE A 118 1.38 -21.53 -5.93
CA ILE A 118 2.46 -20.83 -6.66
C ILE A 118 2.99 -21.78 -7.75
N ALA A 119 2.87 -21.35 -9.00
CA ALA A 119 3.43 -22.04 -10.17
C ALA A 119 4.71 -21.31 -10.61
N VAL A 120 5.85 -21.90 -10.26
CA VAL A 120 7.19 -21.45 -10.66
C VAL A 120 7.49 -21.88 -12.10
N ASP A 121 8.56 -21.31 -12.72
CA ASP A 121 8.94 -21.54 -14.10
C ASP A 121 7.77 -21.40 -15.09
N SER A 122 6.83 -20.53 -14.77
CA SER A 122 5.54 -20.35 -15.46
C SER A 122 5.41 -18.93 -16.02
N ARG A 123 6.18 -18.64 -17.06
CA ARG A 123 6.15 -17.33 -17.71
C ARG A 123 4.86 -17.15 -18.53
N LEU A 124 4.12 -16.08 -18.23
CA LEU A 124 2.93 -15.70 -19.01
C LEU A 124 3.32 -15.41 -20.47
N ASP A 125 2.60 -16.05 -21.40
CA ASP A 125 2.79 -15.90 -22.84
C ASP A 125 1.61 -15.17 -23.50
N THR A 126 0.40 -15.69 -23.31
CA THR A 126 -0.83 -15.12 -23.85
C THR A 126 -1.94 -15.13 -22.80
N MET A 127 -2.93 -14.31 -23.02
CA MET A 127 -4.14 -14.29 -22.18
C MET A 127 -5.33 -13.83 -23.01
N GLU A 128 -6.48 -14.36 -22.65
CA GLU A 128 -7.78 -14.01 -23.23
C GLU A 128 -8.77 -13.74 -22.10
N GLN A 129 -9.68 -12.80 -22.29
CA GLN A 129 -10.74 -12.54 -21.32
C GLN A 129 -12.12 -12.62 -21.97
N GLU A 130 -13.02 -13.22 -21.22
CA GLU A 130 -14.43 -13.37 -21.57
C GLU A 130 -15.30 -12.68 -20.50
N ARG A 131 -16.62 -12.65 -20.73
CA ARG A 131 -17.55 -12.12 -19.73
C ARG A 131 -17.51 -12.90 -18.41
N SER A 132 -17.21 -14.20 -18.47
CA SER A 132 -17.21 -15.11 -17.31
C SER A 132 -15.87 -15.24 -16.60
N GLY A 133 -14.73 -14.89 -17.23
CA GLY A 133 -13.41 -15.10 -16.65
C GLY A 133 -12.26 -14.67 -17.54
N VAL A 134 -11.07 -15.09 -17.14
CA VAL A 134 -9.82 -14.89 -17.87
C VAL A 134 -9.12 -16.24 -18.04
N THR A 135 -8.56 -16.48 -19.22
CA THR A 135 -7.71 -17.64 -19.48
C THR A 135 -6.30 -17.15 -19.78
N ALA A 136 -5.31 -17.70 -19.09
CA ALA A 136 -3.90 -17.38 -19.25
C ALA A 136 -3.14 -18.63 -19.72
N HIS A 137 -2.22 -18.47 -20.67
CA HIS A 137 -1.32 -19.53 -21.10
C HIS A 137 0.10 -19.20 -20.65
N THR A 138 0.80 -20.16 -20.07
CA THR A 138 2.19 -20.02 -19.66
C THR A 138 3.12 -20.86 -20.51
N ARG A 139 4.32 -20.34 -20.80
CA ARG A 139 5.46 -21.10 -21.31
C ARG A 139 6.31 -21.57 -20.14
N GLY A 140 6.85 -22.78 -20.25
CA GLY A 140 7.69 -23.42 -19.25
C GLY A 140 7.84 -24.90 -19.58
N ALA A 141 8.40 -25.71 -18.68
CA ALA A 141 8.61 -27.14 -18.88
C ALA A 141 7.31 -27.91 -19.24
N SER A 142 6.16 -27.36 -18.93
CA SER A 142 4.82 -27.88 -19.28
C SER A 142 3.89 -26.72 -19.57
N GLY A 143 3.96 -26.13 -20.77
CA GLY A 143 3.01 -25.08 -21.17
C GLY A 143 1.59 -25.41 -20.68
N THR A 144 1.02 -24.55 -19.84
CA THR A 144 -0.24 -24.85 -19.14
C THR A 144 -1.25 -23.73 -19.33
N TRP A 145 -2.50 -24.11 -19.47
CA TRP A 145 -3.63 -23.20 -19.47
C TRP A 145 -4.18 -23.04 -18.05
N TRP A 146 -4.41 -21.79 -17.65
CA TRP A 146 -4.96 -21.40 -16.36
C TRP A 146 -6.24 -20.62 -16.57
N ARG A 147 -7.30 -21.03 -15.89
CA ARG A 147 -8.56 -20.31 -15.90
C ARG A 147 -8.77 -19.60 -14.57
N GLY A 148 -9.24 -18.36 -14.62
CA GLY A 148 -9.49 -17.54 -13.44
C GLY A 148 -10.68 -16.61 -13.60
N SER A 149 -11.20 -16.15 -12.47
CA SER A 149 -12.27 -15.15 -12.43
C SER A 149 -11.76 -13.75 -12.78
N TYR A 150 -10.55 -13.44 -12.32
CA TYR A 150 -9.80 -12.20 -12.56
C TYR A 150 -8.32 -12.51 -12.77
N LEU A 151 -7.59 -11.56 -13.38
CA LEU A 151 -6.14 -11.63 -13.51
C LEU A 151 -5.50 -10.30 -13.07
N VAL A 152 -4.47 -10.38 -12.21
CA VAL A 152 -3.72 -9.21 -11.74
C VAL A 152 -2.25 -9.31 -12.14
N GLY A 153 -1.78 -8.36 -12.94
CA GLY A 153 -0.37 -8.22 -13.31
C GLY A 153 0.42 -7.54 -12.21
N CYS A 154 1.22 -8.32 -11.49
CA CYS A 154 2.24 -7.91 -10.52
C CYS A 154 3.65 -8.23 -11.06
N ASP A 155 3.80 -8.31 -12.37
CA ASP A 155 4.95 -8.82 -13.13
C ASP A 155 6.02 -7.75 -13.42
N GLY A 156 6.05 -6.71 -12.60
CA GLY A 156 7.12 -5.75 -12.53
C GLY A 156 7.18 -4.74 -13.70
N PRO A 157 8.30 -4.00 -13.82
CA PRO A 157 8.40 -2.85 -14.73
C PRO A 157 8.31 -3.22 -16.20
N ARG A 158 8.64 -4.47 -16.56
CA ARG A 158 8.57 -4.99 -17.93
C ARG A 158 7.28 -5.73 -18.24
N SER A 159 6.27 -5.58 -17.41
CA SER A 159 4.99 -6.29 -17.39
C SER A 159 4.52 -6.81 -18.75
N THR A 160 4.34 -8.13 -18.82
CA THR A 160 3.74 -8.84 -19.96
C THR A 160 2.23 -8.62 -19.98
N VAL A 161 1.58 -8.64 -18.80
CA VAL A 161 0.14 -8.37 -18.67
C VAL A 161 -0.22 -7.00 -19.24
N ARG A 162 0.54 -5.95 -18.88
CA ARG A 162 0.34 -4.59 -19.39
C ARG A 162 0.45 -4.55 -20.92
N LYS A 163 1.45 -5.25 -21.50
CA LYS A 163 1.67 -5.30 -22.96
C LYS A 163 0.57 -6.05 -23.68
N LEU A 164 0.14 -7.20 -23.16
CA LEU A 164 -0.94 -7.99 -23.75
C LEU A 164 -2.30 -7.25 -23.74
N GLN A 165 -2.49 -6.32 -22.80
CA GLN A 165 -3.66 -5.45 -22.73
C GLN A 165 -3.49 -4.13 -23.51
N ASP A 166 -2.40 -3.97 -24.27
CA ASP A 166 -2.06 -2.73 -25.01
C ASP A 166 -2.19 -1.47 -24.13
N ILE A 167 -1.78 -1.57 -22.85
CA ILE A 167 -1.83 -0.45 -21.93
C ILE A 167 -0.53 0.36 -22.03
N ARG A 168 -0.64 1.61 -22.50
CA ARG A 168 0.49 2.54 -22.60
C ARG A 168 1.06 2.87 -21.23
N PHE A 169 2.41 2.97 -21.17
CA PHE A 169 3.17 3.27 -19.95
C PHE A 169 4.03 4.53 -20.13
N PRO A 170 3.40 5.71 -20.28
CA PRO A 170 4.11 6.96 -20.49
C PRO A 170 4.86 7.39 -19.23
N GLY A 171 5.84 8.28 -19.42
CA GLY A 171 6.59 8.89 -18.33
C GLY A 171 8.02 9.24 -18.72
N ARG A 172 8.86 9.52 -17.71
CA ARG A 172 10.25 9.93 -17.84
C ARG A 172 11.18 8.76 -17.53
N THR A 173 12.23 8.63 -18.29
CA THR A 173 13.26 7.59 -18.12
C THR A 173 14.49 8.19 -17.47
N ALA A 174 15.14 7.45 -16.58
CA ALA A 174 16.40 7.81 -15.93
C ALA A 174 16.35 9.20 -15.26
N VAL A 175 15.32 9.43 -14.43
CA VAL A 175 15.17 10.68 -13.67
C VAL A 175 16.23 10.83 -12.60
N GLU A 176 16.68 9.72 -12.01
CA GLU A 176 17.83 9.60 -11.11
C GLU A 176 18.56 8.29 -11.36
N ARG A 177 19.84 8.24 -10.99
CA ARG A 177 20.65 7.02 -10.97
C ARG A 177 21.39 6.96 -9.64
N HIS A 178 21.47 5.76 -9.08
CA HIS A 178 22.12 5.52 -7.81
C HIS A 178 23.09 4.34 -7.91
N ALA A 179 24.30 4.51 -7.38
CA ALA A 179 25.14 3.39 -6.99
C ALA A 179 24.76 3.00 -5.56
N VAL A 180 24.70 1.72 -5.28
CA VAL A 180 24.31 1.20 -3.96
C VAL A 180 25.31 0.15 -3.49
N ALA A 181 25.51 0.08 -2.17
CA ALA A 181 26.26 -0.98 -1.53
C ALA A 181 25.61 -1.37 -0.20
N ALA A 182 25.66 -2.65 0.13
CA ALA A 182 25.41 -3.15 1.48
C ALA A 182 26.73 -3.52 2.13
N LEU A 183 27.01 -2.93 3.28
CA LEU A 183 28.26 -3.08 4.02
C LEU A 183 27.95 -3.47 5.46
N ARG A 184 28.72 -4.40 6.03
CA ARG A 184 28.79 -4.57 7.48
C ARG A 184 29.93 -3.70 7.99
N THR A 185 29.62 -2.74 8.85
CA THR A 185 30.59 -1.79 9.41
C THR A 185 29.94 -0.97 10.53
N GLU A 186 30.76 -0.43 11.42
CA GLU A 186 30.32 0.55 12.41
C GLU A 186 30.33 1.96 11.81
N LEU A 187 29.25 2.72 12.01
CA LEU A 187 29.17 4.13 11.65
C LEU A 187 28.91 4.98 12.90
N PRO A 188 29.29 6.28 12.90
CA PRO A 188 29.15 7.15 14.06
C PRO A 188 27.69 7.38 14.53
N TRP A 189 26.73 7.10 13.69
CA TRP A 189 25.30 7.28 13.96
C TRP A 189 24.66 5.91 14.15
N GLN A 190 24.68 5.42 15.38
CA GLN A 190 24.01 4.16 15.68
C GLN A 190 22.49 4.34 15.49
N ASP A 191 21.88 3.41 14.75
CA ASP A 191 20.43 3.28 14.60
C ASP A 191 19.70 4.43 13.89
N GLU A 192 20.42 5.44 13.38
CA GLU A 192 19.84 6.56 12.65
C GLU A 192 20.03 6.40 11.13
N ALA A 193 19.00 6.71 10.35
CA ALA A 193 19.15 6.89 8.92
C ALA A 193 19.70 8.29 8.60
N LEU A 194 20.64 8.37 7.67
CA LEU A 194 21.36 9.58 7.31
C LEU A 194 21.13 9.98 5.86
N LEU A 195 20.88 11.27 5.64
CA LEU A 195 20.99 11.94 4.34
C LEU A 195 22.10 12.99 4.41
N HIS A 196 23.22 12.76 3.71
CA HIS A 196 24.35 13.70 3.66
C HIS A 196 24.44 14.34 2.29
N ARG A 197 24.22 15.66 2.23
CA ARG A 197 24.30 16.46 1.01
C ARG A 197 25.58 17.26 0.96
N SER A 198 26.23 17.26 -0.23
CA SER A 198 27.46 18.00 -0.49
C SER A 198 28.54 17.74 0.57
N PRO A 199 28.93 16.47 0.84
CA PRO A 199 29.93 16.15 1.84
C PRO A 199 31.27 16.88 1.56
N PRO A 200 32.02 17.36 2.60
CA PRO A 200 33.14 18.26 2.42
C PRO A 200 34.35 17.66 1.72
N TRP A 201 34.47 16.33 1.70
CA TRP A 201 35.55 15.62 0.99
C TRP A 201 35.25 15.42 -0.52
N ARG A 202 34.09 15.81 -1.01
CA ARG A 202 33.73 15.78 -2.42
C ARG A 202 33.65 17.20 -2.99
N THR A 203 34.77 17.71 -3.45
CA THR A 203 34.94 19.12 -3.81
C THR A 203 34.71 19.44 -5.30
N SER A 204 34.57 18.47 -6.18
CA SER A 204 34.51 18.70 -7.62
C SER A 204 33.38 18.00 -8.32
N GLY A 205 32.65 18.77 -9.14
CA GLY A 205 31.59 18.32 -10.04
C GLY A 205 30.23 18.94 -9.75
N PRO A 206 29.35 19.09 -10.78
CA PRO A 206 28.02 19.68 -10.65
C PRO A 206 27.08 18.91 -9.72
N PHE A 207 27.46 17.70 -9.31
CA PHE A 207 26.79 16.86 -8.33
C PHE A 207 27.77 16.52 -7.21
N ALA A 208 28.05 17.48 -6.35
CA ALA A 208 28.75 17.25 -5.09
C ALA A 208 27.84 16.41 -4.18
N GLY A 209 27.71 15.18 -4.52
CA GLY A 209 27.06 13.99 -4.04
C GLY A 209 26.04 14.12 -2.91
N GLU A 210 24.90 13.51 -3.13
CA GLU A 210 23.98 13.10 -2.09
C GLU A 210 24.29 11.65 -1.73
N ILE A 211 24.44 11.36 -0.46
CA ILE A 211 24.68 10.03 0.08
C ILE A 211 23.61 9.77 1.11
N THR A 212 22.94 8.63 1.01
CA THR A 212 22.11 8.13 2.10
C THR A 212 22.74 6.90 2.72
N ALA A 213 22.69 6.79 4.06
CA ALA A 213 23.02 5.59 4.80
C ALA A 213 21.81 5.17 5.62
N ARG A 214 21.45 3.90 5.54
CA ARG A 214 20.29 3.35 6.23
C ARG A 214 20.69 2.06 6.93
N PRO A 215 20.46 1.94 8.26
CA PRO A 215 20.79 0.73 9.00
C PRO A 215 19.86 -0.43 8.65
N LEU A 216 20.39 -1.63 8.71
CA LEU A 216 19.75 -2.93 8.64
C LEU A 216 20.19 -3.75 9.86
N PRO A 217 19.59 -4.91 10.15
CA PRO A 217 20.07 -5.80 11.21
C PRO A 217 21.55 -6.19 11.05
N ASP A 218 22.18 -6.64 12.13
CA ASP A 218 23.54 -7.19 12.16
C ASP A 218 24.64 -6.22 11.72
N GLU A 219 24.53 -4.92 12.10
CA GLU A 219 25.46 -3.85 11.75
C GLU A 219 25.64 -3.64 10.24
N VAL A 220 24.66 -4.11 9.46
CA VAL A 220 24.65 -3.90 8.03
C VAL A 220 24.09 -2.52 7.70
N TRP A 221 24.75 -1.82 6.79
CA TRP A 221 24.32 -0.53 6.29
C TRP A 221 24.11 -0.59 4.79
N ARG A 222 22.99 -0.07 4.33
CA ARG A 222 22.81 0.26 2.94
C ARG A 222 23.22 1.69 2.68
N LEU A 223 24.21 1.86 1.80
CA LEU A 223 24.65 3.15 1.27
C LEU A 223 24.11 3.36 -0.14
N ASP A 224 23.62 4.56 -0.40
CA ASP A 224 23.21 5.01 -1.74
C ASP A 224 23.98 6.28 -2.11
N TRP A 225 24.54 6.33 -3.29
CA TRP A 225 25.17 7.53 -3.87
C TRP A 225 24.37 7.97 -5.09
N LEU A 226 23.82 9.17 -5.05
CA LEU A 226 23.24 9.79 -6.23
C LEU A 226 24.35 10.01 -7.27
N LEU A 227 24.15 9.51 -8.48
CA LEU A 227 25.07 9.63 -9.59
C LEU A 227 24.71 10.82 -10.48
N PRO A 228 25.71 11.42 -11.18
CA PRO A 228 25.46 12.40 -12.22
C PRO A 228 24.52 11.86 -13.29
N PRO A 229 23.72 12.72 -13.96
CA PRO A 229 23.03 12.32 -15.16
C PRO A 229 24.03 11.89 -16.23
N GLY A 230 23.77 10.75 -16.86
CA GLY A 230 24.66 10.19 -17.89
C GLY A 230 24.51 8.68 -17.99
N LYS A 231 25.23 8.09 -18.92
CA LYS A 231 25.27 6.64 -19.14
C LYS A 231 26.59 6.02 -18.72
N ASP A 232 27.44 6.78 -18.02
CA ASP A 232 28.78 6.32 -17.64
C ASP A 232 28.66 5.06 -16.80
N LEU A 233 29.49 4.09 -17.11
CA LEU A 233 29.59 2.85 -16.35
C LEU A 233 30.19 3.14 -14.98
N VAL A 234 29.59 2.59 -13.95
CA VAL A 234 30.18 2.56 -12.60
C VAL A 234 30.96 1.26 -12.51
N THR A 235 32.29 1.35 -12.51
CA THR A 235 33.13 0.16 -12.36
C THR A 235 33.22 -0.26 -10.90
N PRO A 236 33.55 -1.53 -10.59
CA PRO A 236 33.79 -1.98 -9.24
C PRO A 236 34.83 -1.13 -8.49
N GLU A 237 35.90 -0.72 -9.16
CA GLU A 237 36.97 0.10 -8.59
C GLU A 237 36.46 1.49 -8.20
N MET A 238 35.64 2.10 -9.07
CA MET A 238 35.00 3.40 -8.76
C MET A 238 34.09 3.29 -7.52
N LEU A 239 33.37 2.19 -7.40
CA LEU A 239 32.49 1.96 -6.27
C LEU A 239 33.29 1.73 -4.97
N LEU A 240 34.34 0.91 -5.00
CA LEU A 240 35.23 0.70 -3.86
C LEU A 240 35.89 2.02 -3.41
N THR A 241 36.33 2.85 -4.36
CA THR A 241 36.87 4.17 -4.05
C THR A 241 35.82 5.04 -3.34
N ARG A 242 34.58 5.09 -3.83
CA ARG A 242 33.48 5.83 -3.19
C ARG A 242 33.18 5.34 -1.78
N ILE A 243 33.15 4.03 -1.58
CA ILE A 243 32.95 3.43 -0.26
C ILE A 243 34.03 3.94 0.70
N ARG A 244 35.32 3.81 0.33
CA ARG A 244 36.46 4.21 1.18
C ARG A 244 36.45 5.70 1.48
N GLU A 245 36.22 6.56 0.48
CA GLU A 245 36.11 8.01 0.65
C GLU A 245 34.98 8.38 1.60
N THR A 246 33.84 7.71 1.48
CA THR A 246 32.67 7.97 2.32
C THR A 246 32.92 7.56 3.77
N LEU A 247 33.42 6.35 3.97
CA LEU A 247 33.74 5.82 5.30
C LEU A 247 34.84 6.67 5.99
N ALA A 248 35.91 7.00 5.27
CA ALA A 248 36.98 7.89 5.79
C ALA A 248 36.42 9.28 6.14
N GLY A 249 35.59 9.84 5.25
CA GLY A 249 35.01 11.16 5.46
C GLY A 249 34.09 11.26 6.67
N TRP A 250 33.41 10.19 7.02
CA TRP A 250 32.56 10.11 8.21
C TRP A 250 33.34 9.77 9.49
N ASN A 251 34.50 9.11 9.36
CA ASN A 251 35.31 8.64 10.49
C ASN A 251 36.62 9.41 10.65
N GLY A 252 36.60 10.74 10.44
CA GLY A 252 37.73 11.59 10.71
C GLY A 252 38.97 11.35 9.85
N GLY A 253 38.82 10.80 8.66
CA GLY A 253 39.90 10.49 7.70
C GLY A 253 40.38 9.04 7.72
N THR A 254 39.87 8.22 8.65
CA THR A 254 40.26 6.81 8.76
C THR A 254 39.12 5.91 8.20
N VAL A 255 39.48 4.95 7.38
CA VAL A 255 38.52 3.95 6.90
C VAL A 255 38.34 2.86 7.98
N PRO A 256 37.15 2.72 8.58
CA PRO A 256 36.89 1.64 9.52
C PRO A 256 36.94 0.27 8.80
N PRO A 257 37.12 -0.83 9.54
CA PRO A 257 36.92 -2.15 8.99
C PRO A 257 35.52 -2.29 8.38
N TYR A 258 35.41 -2.89 7.20
CA TYR A 258 34.12 -3.17 6.57
C TYR A 258 34.15 -4.45 5.76
N GLU A 259 33.00 -5.12 5.69
CA GLU A 259 32.73 -6.25 4.80
C GLU A 259 31.74 -5.81 3.73
N LEU A 260 32.09 -5.99 2.46
CA LEU A 260 31.23 -5.68 1.34
C LEU A 260 30.32 -6.90 1.04
N LEU A 261 29.02 -6.75 1.22
CA LEU A 261 28.04 -7.83 1.08
C LEU A 261 27.37 -7.86 -0.29
N ASP A 262 26.98 -6.70 -0.83
CA ASP A 262 26.29 -6.60 -2.13
C ASP A 262 26.50 -5.21 -2.72
N THR A 263 26.44 -5.11 -4.04
CA THR A 263 26.54 -3.83 -4.76
C THR A 263 25.58 -3.81 -5.95
N GLY A 264 25.26 -2.60 -6.38
CA GLY A 264 24.46 -2.44 -7.58
C GLY A 264 24.41 -1.01 -8.10
N VAL A 265 23.87 -0.87 -9.29
CA VAL A 265 23.47 0.43 -9.86
C VAL A 265 22.02 0.32 -10.26
N HIS A 266 21.19 1.22 -9.77
CA HIS A 266 19.80 1.27 -10.20
C HIS A 266 19.45 2.62 -10.81
N THR A 267 18.53 2.57 -11.76
CA THR A 267 18.03 3.74 -12.47
C THR A 267 16.55 3.90 -12.14
N VAL A 268 16.22 5.07 -11.65
CA VAL A 268 14.85 5.44 -11.29
C VAL A 268 14.12 5.98 -12.52
N HIS A 269 12.92 5.51 -12.73
CA HIS A 269 12.01 5.97 -13.78
C HIS A 269 10.73 6.52 -13.15
N HIS A 270 10.14 7.53 -13.77
CA HIS A 270 8.80 8.00 -13.45
C HIS A 270 7.86 7.57 -14.57
N ARG A 271 7.04 6.59 -14.32
CA ARG A 271 6.08 6.06 -15.29
C ARG A 271 4.75 5.75 -14.63
N LEU A 272 3.66 5.93 -15.38
CA LEU A 272 2.30 5.64 -14.91
C LEU A 272 1.50 5.00 -16.04
N ALA A 273 0.97 3.82 -15.82
CA ALA A 273 0.08 3.16 -16.77
C ALA A 273 -1.19 3.99 -16.98
N ARG A 274 -1.63 4.09 -18.25
CA ARG A 274 -2.82 4.87 -18.61
C ARG A 274 -4.09 4.32 -17.98
N ARG A 275 -4.16 3.00 -17.87
CA ARG A 275 -5.26 2.26 -17.22
C ARG A 275 -4.66 1.24 -16.28
N TRP A 276 -5.32 1.02 -15.15
CA TRP A 276 -4.95 0.01 -14.16
C TRP A 276 -5.95 -1.16 -14.14
N ARG A 277 -7.06 -0.96 -14.84
CA ARG A 277 -8.08 -1.98 -15.09
C ARG A 277 -8.45 -2.02 -16.56
N ALA A 278 -8.64 -3.23 -17.10
CA ALA A 278 -9.22 -3.50 -18.41
C ALA A 278 -10.12 -4.74 -18.29
N GLY A 279 -11.41 -4.52 -18.06
CA GLY A 279 -12.36 -5.60 -17.81
C GLY A 279 -12.03 -6.36 -16.51
N ARG A 280 -11.64 -7.63 -16.65
CA ARG A 280 -11.27 -8.52 -15.55
C ARG A 280 -9.76 -8.55 -15.26
N VAL A 281 -8.99 -7.71 -15.95
CA VAL A 281 -7.54 -7.64 -15.81
C VAL A 281 -7.14 -6.37 -15.11
N PHE A 282 -6.26 -6.50 -14.10
CA PHE A 282 -5.75 -5.41 -13.27
C PHE A 282 -4.22 -5.35 -13.32
N LEU A 283 -3.65 -4.19 -12.96
CA LEU A 283 -2.22 -3.99 -12.79
C LEU A 283 -1.97 -3.45 -11.38
N ALA A 284 -0.91 -3.92 -10.70
CA ALA A 284 -0.48 -3.45 -9.40
C ALA A 284 1.06 -3.34 -9.32
N GLY A 285 1.55 -2.45 -8.44
CA GLY A 285 2.97 -2.21 -8.24
C GLY A 285 3.69 -1.73 -9.50
N ASP A 286 4.92 -2.19 -9.71
CA ASP A 286 5.77 -1.76 -10.83
C ASP A 286 5.18 -2.04 -12.23
N ALA A 287 4.21 -2.94 -12.34
CA ALA A 287 3.45 -3.14 -13.57
C ALA A 287 2.56 -1.93 -13.90
N ALA A 288 2.06 -1.23 -12.87
CA ALA A 288 1.17 -0.09 -12.98
C ALA A 288 1.91 1.27 -12.90
N HIS A 289 2.98 1.36 -12.10
CA HIS A 289 3.70 2.62 -11.87
C HIS A 289 5.16 2.42 -11.48
N LEU A 290 6.01 3.39 -11.86
CA LEU A 290 7.39 3.47 -11.40
C LEU A 290 7.61 4.83 -10.74
N LEU A 291 8.06 4.81 -9.49
CA LEU A 291 8.48 5.95 -8.71
C LEU A 291 9.70 5.54 -7.86
N GLY A 292 10.37 6.49 -7.22
CA GLY A 292 11.56 6.20 -6.41
C GLY A 292 12.55 7.36 -6.36
N ALA A 293 12.32 8.42 -7.15
CA ALA A 293 13.11 9.64 -7.04
C ALA A 293 12.79 10.38 -5.73
N LEU A 294 13.75 11.16 -5.25
CA LEU A 294 13.64 11.98 -4.03
C LEU A 294 13.26 11.16 -2.78
N GLY A 295 13.63 9.89 -2.72
CA GLY A 295 13.34 9.02 -1.59
C GLY A 295 11.93 8.41 -1.58
N THR A 296 11.10 8.62 -2.62
CA THR A 296 9.78 7.96 -2.70
C THR A 296 9.91 6.44 -2.79
N HIS A 297 8.93 5.73 -2.24
CA HIS A 297 9.00 4.27 -2.04
C HIS A 297 8.03 3.52 -2.96
N GLY A 298 8.51 3.08 -4.13
CA GLY A 298 7.68 2.40 -5.14
C GLY A 298 7.09 1.08 -4.66
N LEU A 299 7.89 0.27 -3.97
CA LEU A 299 7.40 -1.01 -3.46
C LEU A 299 6.34 -0.84 -2.37
N ASP A 300 6.55 0.09 -1.44
CA ASP A 300 5.59 0.41 -0.39
C ASP A 300 4.21 0.84 -0.97
N GLU A 301 4.23 1.62 -2.08
CA GLU A 301 2.99 1.91 -2.82
C GLU A 301 2.37 0.68 -3.47
N GLY A 302 3.18 -0.22 -4.01
CA GLY A 302 2.68 -1.48 -4.58
C GLY A 302 2.03 -2.40 -3.56
N LEU A 303 2.51 -2.42 -2.31
CA LEU A 303 1.87 -3.14 -1.21
C LEU A 303 0.49 -2.56 -0.88
N ARG A 304 0.37 -1.23 -0.91
CA ARG A 304 -0.92 -0.54 -0.75
C ARG A 304 -1.88 -0.77 -1.92
N ASP A 305 -1.36 -0.96 -3.14
CA ASP A 305 -2.20 -1.38 -4.27
C ASP A 305 -2.80 -2.75 -4.00
N ALA A 306 -2.00 -3.69 -3.50
CA ALA A 306 -2.46 -5.04 -3.17
C ALA A 306 -3.53 -5.03 -2.07
N ASP A 307 -3.33 -4.24 -1.00
CA ASP A 307 -4.31 -4.11 0.09
C ASP A 307 -5.64 -3.50 -0.38
N ASN A 308 -5.58 -2.41 -1.16
CA ASN A 308 -6.77 -1.76 -1.71
C ASN A 308 -7.53 -2.64 -2.71
N LEU A 309 -6.81 -3.45 -3.51
CA LEU A 309 -7.42 -4.31 -4.52
C LEU A 309 -7.97 -5.61 -3.93
N ALA A 310 -7.34 -6.18 -2.92
CA ALA A 310 -7.66 -7.50 -2.39
C ALA A 310 -9.11 -7.61 -1.92
N TRP A 311 -9.58 -6.69 -1.07
CA TRP A 311 -10.94 -6.73 -0.55
C TRP A 311 -12.00 -6.47 -1.64
N LYS A 312 -11.69 -5.66 -2.65
CA LYS A 312 -12.58 -5.38 -3.78
C LYS A 312 -12.75 -6.60 -4.67
N LEU A 313 -11.64 -7.30 -4.93
CA LEU A 313 -11.69 -8.57 -5.68
C LEU A 313 -12.39 -9.66 -4.87
N ALA A 314 -12.15 -9.74 -3.56
CA ALA A 314 -12.81 -10.72 -2.71
C ALA A 314 -14.33 -10.50 -2.68
N LEU A 315 -14.77 -9.27 -2.51
CA LEU A 315 -16.19 -8.93 -2.53
C LEU A 315 -16.83 -9.29 -3.90
N ALA A 316 -16.16 -8.92 -5.00
CA ALA A 316 -16.62 -9.23 -6.35
C ALA A 316 -16.58 -10.73 -6.63
N TRP A 317 -15.67 -11.48 -6.02
CA TRP A 317 -15.60 -12.94 -6.15
C TRP A 317 -16.73 -13.63 -5.39
N HIS A 318 -17.04 -13.21 -4.16
CA HIS A 318 -18.09 -13.83 -3.33
C HIS A 318 -19.52 -13.45 -3.75
N HIS A 319 -19.72 -12.19 -4.18
CA HIS A 319 -21.07 -11.64 -4.39
C HIS A 319 -21.37 -11.29 -5.85
N GLY A 320 -20.41 -11.51 -6.75
CA GLY A 320 -20.55 -11.15 -8.15
C GLY A 320 -19.87 -9.80 -8.49
N PRO A 321 -19.64 -9.54 -9.78
CA PRO A 321 -18.92 -8.36 -10.23
C PRO A 321 -19.72 -7.09 -9.96
N HIS A 322 -19.08 -6.13 -9.32
CA HIS A 322 -19.57 -4.79 -9.07
C HIS A 322 -18.66 -3.79 -9.78
N GLU A 323 -19.13 -3.19 -10.88
CA GLU A 323 -18.28 -2.35 -11.73
C GLU A 323 -17.77 -1.11 -10.98
N ALA A 324 -18.62 -0.41 -10.22
CA ALA A 324 -18.22 0.76 -9.43
C ALA A 324 -17.15 0.41 -8.37
N LEU A 325 -17.30 -0.75 -7.70
CA LEU A 325 -16.33 -1.23 -6.73
C LEU A 325 -14.97 -1.52 -7.39
N LEU A 326 -14.98 -2.24 -8.51
CA LEU A 326 -13.76 -2.63 -9.20
C LEU A 326 -13.06 -1.44 -9.87
N ASP A 327 -13.82 -0.48 -10.43
CA ASP A 327 -13.28 0.74 -11.04
C ASP A 327 -12.73 1.72 -9.99
N SER A 328 -13.21 1.65 -8.76
CA SER A 328 -12.70 2.47 -7.66
C SER A 328 -11.23 2.22 -7.38
N TYR A 329 -10.71 1.02 -7.61
CA TYR A 329 -9.29 0.72 -7.49
C TYR A 329 -8.43 1.68 -8.32
N GLN A 330 -8.76 1.81 -9.61
CA GLN A 330 -8.04 2.72 -10.50
C GLN A 330 -8.27 4.18 -10.09
N THR A 331 -9.48 4.56 -9.75
CA THR A 331 -9.82 5.94 -9.37
C THR A 331 -9.04 6.36 -8.12
N GLU A 332 -8.98 5.52 -7.12
CA GLU A 332 -8.30 5.79 -5.86
C GLU A 332 -6.77 5.74 -6.02
N ARG A 333 -6.24 4.57 -6.38
CA ARG A 333 -4.80 4.31 -6.34
C ARG A 333 -4.03 5.04 -7.43
N ARG A 334 -4.52 5.01 -8.68
CA ARG A 334 -3.86 5.68 -9.79
C ARG A 334 -3.85 7.20 -9.62
N ALA A 335 -4.93 7.81 -9.09
CA ALA A 335 -5.00 9.23 -8.86
C ALA A 335 -3.96 9.68 -7.81
N LEU A 336 -3.83 8.91 -6.72
CA LEU A 336 -2.84 9.16 -5.67
C LEU A 336 -1.41 9.07 -6.20
N VAL A 337 -1.06 7.98 -6.88
CA VAL A 337 0.28 7.80 -7.45
C VAL A 337 0.58 8.89 -8.50
N ALA A 338 -0.41 9.28 -9.31
CA ALA A 338 -0.27 10.39 -10.25
C ALA A 338 0.03 11.73 -9.55
N SER A 339 -0.57 12.00 -8.39
CA SER A 339 -0.28 13.21 -7.62
C SER A 339 1.15 13.21 -7.07
N ARG A 340 1.65 12.07 -6.58
CA ARG A 340 3.03 11.90 -6.11
C ARG A 340 4.05 12.08 -7.23
N LEU A 341 3.81 11.48 -8.38
CA LEU A 341 4.66 11.65 -9.55
C LEU A 341 4.72 13.13 -10.00
N ARG A 342 3.59 13.85 -9.99
CA ARG A 342 3.56 15.29 -10.27
C ARG A 342 4.36 16.08 -9.24
N ALA A 343 4.19 15.80 -7.95
CA ALA A 343 4.93 16.47 -6.88
C ALA A 343 6.45 16.23 -7.01
N ALA A 344 6.87 14.99 -7.26
CA ALA A 344 8.26 14.66 -7.51
C ALA A 344 8.81 15.32 -8.78
N ASP A 345 8.07 15.33 -9.88
CA ASP A 345 8.48 15.98 -11.13
C ASP A 345 8.61 17.51 -11.01
N GLN A 346 7.80 18.14 -10.16
CA GLN A 346 7.92 19.57 -9.83
C GLN A 346 9.13 19.86 -8.93
N ALA A 347 9.44 18.95 -8.00
CA ALA A 347 10.55 19.11 -7.06
C ALA A 347 11.93 18.80 -7.69
N LEU A 348 12.02 17.85 -8.62
CA LEU A 348 13.26 17.41 -9.24
C LEU A 348 14.10 18.55 -9.83
N PRO A 349 13.57 19.50 -10.62
CA PRO A 349 14.37 20.61 -11.16
C PRO A 349 14.90 21.53 -10.07
N LEU A 350 14.20 21.69 -8.96
CA LEU A 350 14.62 22.53 -7.84
C LEU A 350 15.74 21.88 -7.05
N LEU A 351 15.71 20.56 -6.90
CA LEU A 351 16.66 19.79 -6.11
C LEU A 351 17.88 19.34 -6.92
N ARG A 352 17.71 19.06 -8.22
CA ARG A 352 18.71 18.48 -9.11
C ARG A 352 19.17 19.43 -10.22
N GLY A 353 18.42 20.52 -10.47
CA GLY A 353 18.80 21.55 -11.43
C GLY A 353 19.91 22.43 -10.90
N GLY A 354 21.03 22.54 -11.63
CA GLY A 354 22.14 23.40 -11.26
C GLY A 354 21.75 24.88 -11.30
N GLY A 355 21.76 25.53 -10.12
CA GLY A 355 21.98 26.94 -9.92
C GLY A 355 21.21 27.96 -10.76
N GLY A 356 19.88 27.99 -10.69
CA GLY A 356 19.13 29.18 -11.09
C GLY A 356 18.96 30.17 -9.92
N LEU A 357 18.69 31.44 -10.23
CA LEU A 357 18.49 32.55 -9.28
C LEU A 357 17.52 32.25 -8.11
N ARG A 358 16.69 31.21 -8.21
CA ARG A 358 15.75 30.77 -7.15
C ARG A 358 16.41 30.11 -5.94
N THR A 359 17.66 29.65 -6.04
CA THR A 359 18.40 29.08 -4.89
C THR A 359 18.86 30.14 -3.88
N TYR A 360 18.70 31.41 -4.20
CA TYR A 360 19.07 32.53 -3.33
C TYR A 360 17.92 33.13 -2.50
N VAL A 361 16.71 32.55 -2.57
CA VAL A 361 15.60 33.03 -1.72
C VAL A 361 15.86 32.54 -0.28
N PRO A 362 15.96 33.44 0.71
CA PRO A 362 16.13 33.06 2.11
C PRO A 362 14.99 32.12 2.55
N GLY A 363 15.34 30.95 3.13
CA GLY A 363 14.36 29.94 3.54
C GLY A 363 14.10 28.82 2.52
N SER A 364 14.43 28.97 1.23
CA SER A 364 14.19 27.94 0.22
C SER A 364 14.98 26.64 0.46
N SER A 365 16.19 26.75 1.05
CA SER A 365 17.01 25.58 1.37
C SER A 365 16.40 24.68 2.45
N ARG A 366 15.79 25.27 3.49
CA ARG A 366 15.10 24.51 4.55
C ARG A 366 13.87 23.78 4.00
N SER A 367 13.08 24.44 3.16
CA SER A 367 11.94 23.81 2.50
C SER A 367 12.33 22.62 1.62
N LEU A 368 13.47 22.71 0.91
CA LEU A 368 13.97 21.61 0.07
C LEU A 368 14.53 20.44 0.88
N ASP A 369 15.23 20.72 1.99
CA ASP A 369 15.74 19.68 2.90
C ASP A 369 14.57 18.95 3.60
N THR A 370 13.52 19.68 3.99
CA THR A 370 12.28 19.10 4.53
C THR A 370 11.58 18.23 3.50
N LEU A 371 11.46 18.68 2.25
CA LEU A 371 10.83 17.90 1.18
C LEU A 371 11.56 16.58 0.90
N LEU A 372 12.90 16.59 0.90
CA LEU A 372 13.69 15.37 0.78
C LEU A 372 13.48 14.43 1.96
N MET A 373 13.52 14.97 3.17
CA MET A 373 13.23 14.19 4.38
C MET A 373 11.85 13.56 4.31
N ASP A 374 10.82 14.33 3.95
CA ASP A 374 9.45 13.84 3.80
C ASP A 374 9.34 12.72 2.76
N GLY A 375 10.07 12.84 1.65
CA GLY A 375 10.16 11.78 0.65
C GLY A 375 10.73 10.48 1.23
N HIS A 376 11.83 10.57 1.96
CA HIS A 376 12.48 9.40 2.58
C HIS A 376 11.68 8.81 3.74
N LEU A 377 10.94 9.63 4.49
CA LEU A 377 10.11 9.19 5.61
C LEU A 377 8.67 8.83 5.20
N GLY A 378 8.33 8.94 3.92
CA GLY A 378 6.98 8.68 3.44
C GLY A 378 5.94 9.66 3.98
N ARG A 379 6.31 10.94 4.11
CA ARG A 379 5.47 12.03 4.62
C ARG A 379 5.17 13.06 3.54
N GLY A 380 4.28 14.01 3.85
CA GLY A 380 3.97 15.12 2.95
C GLY A 380 3.49 14.69 1.56
N ALA A 381 3.64 15.57 0.57
CA ALA A 381 3.16 15.34 -0.80
C ALA A 381 3.83 14.16 -1.52
N LEU A 382 5.03 13.75 -1.08
CA LEU A 382 5.81 12.66 -1.67
C LEU A 382 5.49 11.30 -1.06
N GLY A 383 4.83 11.23 0.09
CA GLY A 383 4.70 9.95 0.76
C GLY A 383 3.53 9.76 1.73
N ALA A 384 2.84 10.81 2.17
CA ALA A 384 1.74 10.68 3.14
C ALA A 384 0.67 9.67 2.68
N PRO A 385 0.01 8.95 3.59
CA PRO A 385 -1.13 8.12 3.26
C PRO A 385 -2.16 8.88 2.42
N GLY A 386 -2.78 8.18 1.47
CA GLY A 386 -3.76 8.79 0.58
C GLY A 386 -5.10 9.04 1.24
N THR A 387 -5.81 10.05 0.75
CA THR A 387 -7.22 10.28 1.07
C THR A 387 -8.04 10.04 -0.19
N TYR A 388 -9.09 9.25 -0.08
CA TYR A 388 -9.98 8.86 -1.19
C TYR A 388 -11.29 9.65 -1.16
N ALA A 389 -11.22 10.97 -0.91
CA ALA A 389 -12.40 11.84 -0.81
C ALA A 389 -13.25 11.84 -2.10
N ASP A 390 -12.59 11.74 -3.26
CA ASP A 390 -13.24 11.71 -4.58
C ASP A 390 -13.51 10.28 -5.08
N SER A 391 -13.49 9.28 -4.20
CA SER A 391 -13.79 7.90 -4.56
C SER A 391 -15.26 7.75 -4.96
N PRO A 392 -15.60 6.94 -5.98
CA PRO A 392 -16.98 6.58 -6.26
C PRO A 392 -17.63 5.77 -5.11
N LEU A 393 -16.82 5.31 -4.14
CA LEU A 393 -17.28 4.61 -2.94
C LEU A 393 -17.48 5.57 -1.75
N ALA A 394 -17.24 6.87 -1.92
CA ALA A 394 -17.52 7.86 -0.88
C ALA A 394 -19.02 8.13 -0.82
N PRO A 395 -19.67 7.98 0.35
CA PRO A 395 -21.07 8.33 0.48
C PRO A 395 -21.27 9.81 0.24
N GLY A 396 -22.44 10.18 -0.27
CA GLY A 396 -22.88 11.57 -0.28
C GLY A 396 -23.04 12.10 1.16
N ARG A 397 -23.29 13.37 1.28
CA ARG A 397 -23.55 14.00 2.58
C ARG A 397 -24.75 13.35 3.28
N LEU A 398 -24.53 12.87 4.50
CA LEU A 398 -25.55 12.24 5.34
C LEU A 398 -26.07 13.24 6.39
N GLU A 399 -27.35 13.14 6.75
CA GLU A 399 -27.94 14.02 7.76
C GLU A 399 -27.35 13.83 9.16
N GLY A 400 -26.91 12.61 9.47
CA GLY A 400 -26.38 12.21 10.77
C GLY A 400 -24.89 12.33 10.92
N GLU A 401 -24.17 13.01 10.06
CA GLU A 401 -22.70 13.13 10.18
C GLU A 401 -22.25 13.76 11.48
N ALA A 402 -21.24 13.14 12.10
CA ALA A 402 -20.57 13.64 13.30
C ALA A 402 -19.15 14.11 12.97
N PRO A 403 -18.66 15.19 13.59
CA PRO A 403 -17.29 15.63 13.41
C PRO A 403 -16.32 14.66 14.09
N VAL A 404 -15.26 14.32 13.37
CA VAL A 404 -14.10 13.55 13.88
C VAL A 404 -12.82 14.13 13.28
N ALA A 405 -11.65 13.84 13.86
CA ALA A 405 -10.39 14.34 13.34
C ALA A 405 -10.00 13.72 11.98
N THR A 406 -10.46 12.50 11.71
CA THR A 406 -10.22 11.80 10.43
C THR A 406 -11.26 12.22 9.41
N ALA A 407 -10.85 12.76 8.28
CA ALA A 407 -11.77 13.07 7.18
C ALA A 407 -12.29 11.78 6.51
N PRO A 408 -13.53 11.77 5.98
CA PRO A 408 -14.01 10.67 5.14
C PRO A 408 -13.03 10.40 3.98
N GLY A 409 -12.78 9.13 3.71
CA GLY A 409 -11.79 8.68 2.73
C GLY A 409 -10.34 8.68 3.21
N ALA A 410 -10.02 9.22 4.38
CA ALA A 410 -8.70 9.13 5.00
C ALA A 410 -8.57 7.85 5.84
N THR A 411 -7.33 7.41 6.07
CA THR A 411 -7.03 6.26 6.94
C THR A 411 -7.39 6.60 8.38
N VAL A 412 -8.11 5.71 9.06
CA VAL A 412 -8.50 5.87 10.47
C VAL A 412 -7.28 5.86 11.39
N THR A 413 -7.37 6.61 12.48
CA THR A 413 -6.38 6.56 13.57
C THR A 413 -6.46 5.19 14.26
N ASP A 414 -5.32 4.57 14.48
CA ASP A 414 -5.23 3.30 15.20
C ASP A 414 -5.47 3.53 16.70
N VAL A 415 -6.54 2.96 17.20
CA VAL A 415 -6.96 3.04 18.61
C VAL A 415 -7.19 1.64 19.17
N ILE A 416 -7.16 1.51 20.48
CA ILE A 416 -7.57 0.27 21.14
C ILE A 416 -9.09 0.12 21.04
N VAL A 417 -9.53 -1.05 20.59
CA VAL A 417 -10.94 -1.42 20.49
C VAL A 417 -11.22 -2.70 21.25
N THR A 418 -12.44 -2.84 21.73
CA THR A 418 -12.97 -4.07 22.33
C THR A 418 -13.86 -4.76 21.33
N ALA A 419 -13.59 -6.02 21.02
CA ALA A 419 -14.43 -6.86 20.16
C ALA A 419 -15.60 -7.48 20.96
N GLU A 420 -16.58 -8.07 20.28
CA GLU A 420 -17.75 -8.71 20.91
C GLU A 420 -17.38 -9.81 21.91
N ASP A 421 -16.26 -10.50 21.71
CA ASP A 421 -15.74 -11.53 22.61
C ASP A 421 -15.08 -10.94 23.88
N GLY A 422 -14.99 -9.60 23.98
CA GLY A 422 -14.38 -8.87 25.08
C GLY A 422 -12.85 -8.75 24.96
N THR A 423 -12.24 -9.14 23.83
CA THR A 423 -10.80 -8.99 23.61
C THR A 423 -10.46 -7.54 23.29
N PHE A 424 -9.35 -7.04 23.88
CA PHE A 424 -8.78 -5.74 23.58
C PHE A 424 -7.73 -5.91 22.51
N VAL A 425 -7.91 -5.20 21.39
CA VAL A 425 -6.99 -5.26 20.24
C VAL A 425 -6.83 -3.88 19.64
N ARG A 426 -5.82 -3.69 18.81
CA ARG A 426 -5.71 -2.49 17.99
C ARG A 426 -6.70 -2.54 16.83
N LEU A 427 -7.25 -1.40 16.45
CA LEU A 427 -8.20 -1.29 15.33
C LEU A 427 -7.56 -1.82 14.03
N ARG A 428 -6.27 -1.52 13.81
CA ARG A 428 -5.52 -1.99 12.65
C ARG A 428 -5.44 -3.52 12.55
N ASP A 429 -5.50 -4.26 13.65
CA ASP A 429 -5.42 -5.73 13.65
C ASP A 429 -6.73 -6.38 13.19
N ARG A 430 -7.81 -5.60 13.06
CA ARG A 430 -9.11 -6.04 12.52
C ARG A 430 -9.28 -5.76 11.05
N LEU A 431 -8.39 -4.98 10.43
CA LEU A 431 -8.42 -4.68 9.00
C LEU A 431 -8.09 -5.90 8.13
N GLY A 432 -8.41 -5.84 6.85
CA GLY A 432 -8.03 -6.85 5.84
C GLY A 432 -8.77 -8.19 5.93
N ARG A 433 -9.84 -8.30 6.75
CA ARG A 433 -10.63 -9.52 6.92
C ARG A 433 -11.89 -9.56 6.05
N GLY A 434 -11.99 -8.65 5.08
CA GLY A 434 -13.15 -8.55 4.18
C GLY A 434 -14.45 -8.06 4.83
N ALA A 435 -14.38 -7.57 6.08
CA ALA A 435 -15.52 -7.04 6.80
C ALA A 435 -15.46 -5.51 6.87
N LEU A 436 -16.62 -4.85 6.83
CA LEU A 436 -16.75 -3.47 7.28
C LEU A 436 -16.57 -3.43 8.80
N LEU A 437 -15.89 -2.42 9.33
CA LEU A 437 -15.80 -2.24 10.77
C LEU A 437 -16.76 -1.12 11.19
N VAL A 438 -17.58 -1.41 12.21
CA VAL A 438 -18.49 -0.45 12.85
C VAL A 438 -17.96 -0.21 14.25
N VAL A 439 -17.41 0.99 14.49
CA VAL A 439 -16.77 1.32 15.77
C VAL A 439 -17.62 2.32 16.53
N LEU A 440 -18.13 1.89 17.69
CA LEU A 440 -18.84 2.78 18.62
C LEU A 440 -17.85 3.45 19.57
N ILE A 441 -17.94 4.76 19.71
CA ILE A 441 -17.18 5.52 20.71
C ILE A 441 -17.99 5.61 21.99
N ALA A 442 -17.54 4.90 23.03
CA ALA A 442 -18.24 4.78 24.31
C ALA A 442 -17.27 4.94 25.49
N PRO A 443 -17.06 6.16 26.00
CA PRO A 443 -16.18 6.42 27.14
C PRO A 443 -16.58 5.62 28.38
N GLY A 444 -15.56 5.07 29.07
CA GLY A 444 -15.74 4.31 30.32
C GLY A 444 -16.07 2.83 30.13
N THR A 445 -16.11 2.30 28.90
CA THR A 445 -16.42 0.88 28.68
C THR A 445 -15.30 -0.06 29.08
N GLY A 446 -14.03 0.41 29.18
CA GLY A 446 -12.90 -0.42 29.62
C GLY A 446 -12.98 -0.90 31.08
N VAL A 447 -13.88 -0.32 31.89
CA VAL A 447 -14.14 -0.77 33.28
C VAL A 447 -15.40 -1.63 33.42
N TRP A 448 -16.11 -1.90 32.30
CA TRP A 448 -17.35 -2.66 32.34
C TRP A 448 -17.09 -4.15 32.09
N GLU A 449 -17.73 -5.00 32.88
CA GLU A 449 -17.77 -6.42 32.56
C GLU A 449 -18.53 -6.65 31.26
N ARG A 450 -18.03 -7.58 30.40
CA ARG A 450 -18.57 -7.95 29.09
C ARG A 450 -20.12 -8.07 29.07
N ARG A 451 -20.72 -8.64 30.14
CA ARG A 451 -22.17 -8.83 30.22
C ARG A 451 -22.97 -7.54 30.25
N HIS A 452 -22.37 -6.45 30.72
CA HIS A 452 -23.07 -5.19 30.93
C HIS A 452 -23.04 -4.31 29.69
N TRP A 453 -21.91 -4.20 28.99
CA TRP A 453 -21.83 -3.28 27.85
C TRP A 453 -22.53 -3.83 26.60
N VAL A 454 -22.51 -5.16 26.31
CA VAL A 454 -23.22 -5.79 25.18
C VAL A 454 -24.73 -5.61 25.26
N SER A 455 -25.29 -5.58 26.49
CA SER A 455 -26.74 -5.47 26.73
C SER A 455 -27.24 -4.09 27.13
N ALA A 456 -26.34 -3.13 27.36
CA ALA A 456 -26.68 -1.81 27.88
C ALA A 456 -26.76 -0.72 26.81
N GLY A 457 -27.58 0.29 27.09
CA GLY A 457 -27.64 1.52 26.29
C GLY A 457 -28.00 1.31 24.84
N ILE A 458 -27.12 1.81 23.94
CA ILE A 458 -27.35 1.78 22.48
C ILE A 458 -26.86 0.48 21.80
N MET A 459 -26.11 -0.36 22.53
CA MET A 459 -25.49 -1.56 21.97
C MET A 459 -26.49 -2.55 21.32
N PRO A 460 -27.61 -2.90 21.95
CA PRO A 460 -28.58 -3.83 21.32
C PRO A 460 -29.11 -3.31 19.99
N ARG A 461 -29.37 -2.00 19.90
CA ARG A 461 -29.83 -1.36 18.66
C ARG A 461 -28.75 -1.33 17.59
N LEU A 462 -27.51 -1.03 17.98
CA LEU A 462 -26.38 -1.00 17.06
C LEU A 462 -26.05 -2.42 16.56
N ALA A 463 -26.01 -3.41 17.45
CA ALA A 463 -25.78 -4.80 17.09
C ALA A 463 -26.85 -5.33 16.11
N ALA A 464 -28.11 -5.01 16.35
CA ALA A 464 -29.21 -5.35 15.44
C ALA A 464 -29.03 -4.67 14.06
N ALA A 465 -28.61 -3.40 14.04
CA ALA A 465 -28.34 -2.68 12.80
C ALA A 465 -27.13 -3.25 12.04
N VAL A 466 -26.06 -3.61 12.73
CA VAL A 466 -24.87 -4.24 12.13
C VAL A 466 -25.23 -5.64 11.57
N SER A 467 -25.98 -6.44 12.30
CA SER A 467 -26.43 -7.77 11.86
C SER A 467 -27.36 -7.73 10.63
N ALA A 468 -28.04 -6.61 10.40
CA ALA A 468 -28.92 -6.41 9.26
C ALA A 468 -28.19 -5.89 8.01
N LEU A 469 -26.88 -5.59 8.10
CA LEU A 469 -26.09 -5.24 6.92
C LEU A 469 -26.01 -6.40 5.92
N PRO A 470 -26.15 -6.17 4.62
CA PRO A 470 -26.12 -7.23 3.61
C PRO A 470 -24.73 -7.86 3.43
N HIS A 471 -23.72 -7.28 4.04
CA HIS A 471 -22.32 -7.70 3.96
C HIS A 471 -21.74 -7.93 5.36
N ARG A 472 -20.68 -8.74 5.41
CA ARG A 472 -19.98 -9.00 6.65
C ARG A 472 -19.52 -7.69 7.29
N ALA A 473 -19.93 -7.48 8.53
CA ALA A 473 -19.50 -6.34 9.34
C ALA A 473 -19.12 -6.81 10.74
N GLU A 474 -18.17 -6.13 11.36
CA GLU A 474 -17.70 -6.40 12.73
C GLU A 474 -18.00 -5.19 13.61
N LEU A 475 -18.65 -5.42 14.76
CA LEU A 475 -18.94 -4.40 15.74
C LEU A 475 -17.81 -4.33 16.76
N LEU A 476 -17.26 -3.13 16.92
CA LEU A 476 -16.17 -2.83 17.84
C LEU A 476 -16.54 -1.64 18.71
N VAL A 477 -15.93 -1.54 19.89
CA VAL A 477 -16.12 -0.41 20.82
C VAL A 477 -14.76 0.19 21.15
N ALA A 478 -14.62 1.50 21.02
CA ALA A 478 -13.47 2.25 21.48
C ALA A 478 -13.86 3.20 22.62
N GLU A 479 -13.01 3.38 23.62
CA GLU A 479 -13.25 4.36 24.69
C GLU A 479 -13.18 5.80 24.19
N SER A 480 -12.28 6.04 23.24
CA SER A 480 -12.08 7.36 22.64
C SER A 480 -11.58 7.24 21.21
N TYR A 481 -11.85 8.28 20.42
CA TYR A 481 -11.29 8.47 19.10
C TYR A 481 -11.04 9.96 18.87
N PRO A 482 -9.95 10.37 18.20
CA PRO A 482 -9.63 11.79 18.02
C PRO A 482 -10.76 12.59 17.40
N GLY A 483 -11.18 13.65 18.09
CA GLY A 483 -12.26 14.56 17.66
C GLY A 483 -13.68 13.99 17.73
N ALA A 484 -13.88 12.75 18.14
CA ALA A 484 -15.20 12.14 18.25
C ALA A 484 -15.85 12.43 19.62
N ALA A 485 -17.15 12.74 19.59
CA ALA A 485 -17.98 12.78 20.79
C ALA A 485 -18.40 11.36 21.23
N ALA A 486 -18.84 11.22 22.49
CA ALA A 486 -19.45 9.99 22.96
C ALA A 486 -20.65 9.58 22.07
N HIS A 487 -20.80 8.28 21.86
CA HIS A 487 -21.83 7.67 21.02
C HIS A 487 -21.66 7.92 19.51
N THR A 488 -20.54 8.49 19.06
CA THR A 488 -20.21 8.51 17.63
C THR A 488 -20.02 7.08 17.13
N VAL A 489 -20.55 6.77 15.96
CA VAL A 489 -20.40 5.48 15.27
C VAL A 489 -19.59 5.71 14.01
N LEU A 490 -18.41 5.08 13.93
CA LEU A 490 -17.57 5.12 12.73
C LEU A 490 -17.90 3.92 11.85
N LEU A 491 -18.02 4.13 10.55
CA LEU A 491 -18.05 3.08 9.54
C LEU A 491 -16.72 3.11 8.78
N VAL A 492 -16.00 1.99 8.78
CA VAL A 492 -14.65 1.87 8.24
C VAL A 492 -14.58 0.74 7.22
N ARG A 493 -13.92 0.99 6.09
CA ARG A 493 -13.69 0.02 5.02
C ARG A 493 -12.70 -1.06 5.47
N PRO A 494 -12.69 -2.24 4.79
CA PRO A 494 -11.73 -3.31 5.10
C PRO A 494 -10.25 -2.89 4.99
N ASP A 495 -9.92 -1.89 4.16
CA ASP A 495 -8.58 -1.31 3.99
C ASP A 495 -8.28 -0.11 4.94
N GLY A 496 -9.12 0.09 5.96
CA GLY A 496 -8.88 1.08 7.01
C GLY A 496 -9.27 2.52 6.67
N HIS A 497 -9.98 2.79 5.58
CA HIS A 497 -10.42 4.13 5.24
C HIS A 497 -11.79 4.43 5.86
N LEU A 498 -11.92 5.60 6.47
CA LEU A 498 -13.18 6.06 7.04
C LEU A 498 -14.22 6.29 5.92
N VAL A 499 -15.36 5.60 6.03
CA VAL A 499 -16.50 5.85 5.15
C VAL A 499 -17.25 7.08 5.65
N THR A 500 -17.68 7.04 6.90
CA THR A 500 -18.40 8.14 7.57
C THR A 500 -18.33 7.99 9.09
N ALA A 501 -18.62 9.07 9.79
CA ALA A 501 -18.86 9.11 11.21
C ALA A 501 -20.29 9.61 11.47
N LEU A 502 -21.07 8.91 12.27
CA LEU A 502 -22.48 9.19 12.55
C LEU A 502 -22.71 9.55 14.02
N SER A 503 -23.58 10.50 14.30
CA SER A 503 -23.97 10.86 15.66
C SER A 503 -25.05 9.89 16.17
N GLY A 504 -24.62 8.87 16.94
CA GLY A 504 -25.47 7.82 17.46
C GLY A 504 -25.83 6.75 16.45
N VAL A 505 -26.75 5.87 16.82
CA VAL A 505 -27.22 4.75 15.99
C VAL A 505 -28.24 5.24 14.98
N ARG A 506 -27.85 5.33 13.72
CA ARG A 506 -28.65 5.75 12.58
C ARG A 506 -28.65 4.66 11.51
N PRO A 507 -29.53 3.66 11.59
CA PRO A 507 -29.50 2.51 10.69
C PRO A 507 -29.63 2.88 9.21
N ALA A 508 -30.51 3.81 8.86
CA ALA A 508 -30.73 4.23 7.47
C ALA A 508 -29.47 4.87 6.86
N ASP A 509 -28.83 5.80 7.57
CA ASP A 509 -27.60 6.45 7.14
C ASP A 509 -26.44 5.44 7.06
N MET A 510 -26.35 4.51 8.01
CA MET A 510 -25.32 3.46 8.04
C MET A 510 -25.48 2.50 6.86
N TYR A 511 -26.72 2.10 6.52
CA TYR A 511 -26.98 1.20 5.38
C TYR A 511 -26.66 1.90 4.06
N ALA A 512 -27.10 3.14 3.88
CA ALA A 512 -26.78 3.92 2.67
C ALA A 512 -25.28 4.12 2.49
N ALA A 513 -24.55 4.43 3.58
CA ALA A 513 -23.11 4.57 3.56
C ALA A 513 -22.40 3.25 3.25
N ALA A 514 -22.83 2.15 3.88
CA ALA A 514 -22.28 0.82 3.64
C ALA A 514 -22.50 0.36 2.20
N GLU A 515 -23.72 0.52 1.68
CA GLU A 515 -24.05 0.19 0.29
C GLU A 515 -23.17 0.95 -0.70
N THR A 516 -23.01 2.27 -0.53
CA THR A 516 -22.13 3.08 -1.38
C THR A 516 -20.68 2.63 -1.27
N ALA A 517 -20.17 2.41 -0.05
CA ALA A 517 -18.79 2.00 0.19
C ALA A 517 -18.44 0.63 -0.42
N LEU A 518 -19.43 -0.21 -0.65
CA LEU A 518 -19.30 -1.53 -1.27
C LEU A 518 -19.65 -1.53 -2.78
N GLY A 519 -19.92 -0.37 -3.36
CA GLY A 519 -20.12 -0.17 -4.80
C GLY A 519 -21.59 -0.05 -5.25
N GLY A 520 -22.55 0.03 -4.33
CA GLY A 520 -23.99 0.14 -4.62
C GLY A 520 -24.76 -1.16 -4.44
N PRO A 521 -26.06 -1.21 -4.77
CA PRO A 521 -26.90 -2.38 -4.54
C PRO A 521 -26.39 -3.61 -5.32
N VAL A 522 -26.36 -4.76 -4.64
CA VAL A 522 -26.04 -6.04 -5.29
C VAL A 522 -27.17 -6.36 -6.26
N THR A 523 -26.92 -6.19 -7.57
CA THR A 523 -27.85 -6.61 -8.61
C THR A 523 -27.87 -8.15 -8.71
N GLY A 524 -28.60 -8.82 -7.81
CA GLY A 524 -28.62 -10.30 -7.78
C GLY A 524 -29.72 -10.94 -6.94
N THR A 525 -30.54 -10.16 -6.23
CA THR A 525 -31.72 -10.68 -5.51
C THR A 525 -32.97 -9.85 -5.83
N THR A 526 -33.38 -9.82 -7.10
CA THR A 526 -34.78 -9.65 -7.40
C THR A 526 -35.46 -10.98 -7.10
N SER A 527 -36.07 -11.08 -5.92
CA SER A 527 -37.11 -12.05 -5.62
C SER A 527 -38.17 -12.04 -6.73
N GLU A 528 -38.18 -13.05 -7.55
CA GLU A 528 -39.35 -13.42 -8.34
C GLU A 528 -40.45 -13.90 -7.39
N ALA A 529 -41.01 -12.98 -6.63
CA ALA A 529 -42.21 -13.23 -5.83
C ALA A 529 -43.06 -11.96 -5.80
N GLY A 530 -43.77 -11.70 -6.89
CA GLY A 530 -44.66 -10.54 -6.93
C GLY A 530 -45.23 -10.15 -8.29
N ALA A 531 -45.22 -11.03 -9.28
CA ALA A 531 -45.78 -10.71 -10.60
C ALA A 531 -46.95 -11.60 -11.06
N ASP A 532 -47.54 -12.44 -10.18
CA ASP A 532 -48.67 -13.30 -10.55
C ASP A 532 -49.97 -12.97 -9.80
N ALA A 533 -50.24 -11.72 -9.45
CA ALA A 533 -51.45 -11.34 -8.73
C ALA A 533 -52.23 -10.13 -9.32
N GLU A 534 -52.03 -9.76 -10.58
CA GLU A 534 -52.86 -8.73 -11.23
C GLU A 534 -53.13 -8.98 -12.73
N SER A 535 -53.55 -10.18 -13.10
CA SER A 535 -54.14 -10.44 -14.45
C SER A 535 -55.40 -11.26 -14.42
N GLY A 536 -56.28 -11.01 -13.47
CA GLY A 536 -57.51 -11.77 -13.31
C GLY A 536 -58.73 -10.92 -12.94
N ALA A 537 -58.95 -9.76 -13.59
CA ALA A 537 -60.23 -9.04 -13.46
C ALA A 537 -60.37 -7.93 -14.51
N ARG A 538 -60.73 -8.27 -15.75
CA ARG A 538 -61.42 -7.36 -16.71
C ARG A 538 -61.65 -8.04 -18.05
N GLU A 539 -62.58 -8.98 -18.03
CA GLU A 539 -63.36 -9.32 -19.21
C GLU A 539 -64.76 -9.72 -18.69
N ASP A 540 -65.62 -8.75 -18.67
CA ASP A 540 -67.07 -8.94 -18.92
C ASP A 540 -67.75 -7.57 -18.73
N ALA A 541 -68.06 -6.94 -19.82
CA ALA A 541 -69.28 -6.10 -19.98
C ALA A 541 -69.22 -5.32 -21.27
N GLY A 542 -70.05 -5.60 -22.21
CA GLY A 542 -70.44 -4.64 -23.25
C GLY A 542 -70.62 -5.15 -24.67
N ALA A 543 -71.44 -6.16 -24.86
CA ALA A 543 -72.09 -6.31 -26.13
C ALA A 543 -73.32 -5.40 -26.20
N GLY A 544 -73.44 -4.58 -27.27
CA GLY A 544 -74.65 -3.84 -27.50
C GLY A 544 -74.59 -2.72 -28.54
N SER A 545 -75.05 -3.07 -29.73
CA SER A 545 -75.78 -2.22 -30.72
C SER A 545 -75.02 -1.11 -31.50
N ARG A 546 -74.98 -1.35 -32.71
CA ARG A 546 -75.20 -0.74 -34.02
C ARG A 546 -74.04 -0.60 -34.92
#